data_30a243c53842e741f3e3c7d81841507a
#
_entry.id   30a243c53842e741f3e3c7d81841507a
#
_cell.length_a   1.000
_cell.length_b   1.000
_cell.length_c   1.000
_cell.angle_alpha   90.00
_cell.angle_beta   90.00
_cell.angle_gamma   90.00
#
_symmetry.space_group_name_H-M   'P 1'
#
loop_
_entity.id
_entity.type
_entity.pdbx_description
1 polymer ?
#
loop_
_entity_poly.entity_id
_entity_poly.type
_entity_poly.pdbx_seq_one_letter_code
_entity_poly.pdbx_strand_id
1 'polypeptide(L)'
;MRLRHGGMVLGLIGCLSLMGWTVTWAEPSFELTARYILDIVKAFRTAYVLQVVEHTRAGGLSPREDWEADAHLLPLPAQFVKAAASQVQSVEIGLISLTPVNPANRPRTDAEADALLGLEKDRSRGFVSFVDGDQFKALSADLALVRSCADCHNSHPRAVRRNFQKMDVMGALVVRMNRDAQGPSLTLPSQPLPRPGTVPSERLKPPTFDTPWVR
;
A
#
# COMPACT_ATOMS: atom_id res chain seq x y z
N MET A 1 -89.75 -21.16 23.64
CA MET A 1 -88.62 -21.76 23.08
C MET A 1 -87.80 -20.69 22.36
N ARG A 2 -86.75 -20.08 23.05
CA ARG A 2 -85.94 -18.97 22.51
C ARG A 2 -84.49 -19.38 22.48
N LEU A 3 -83.98 -19.57 21.27
CA LEU A 3 -82.51 -19.77 21.05
C LEU A 3 -81.82 -18.40 21.08
N ARG A 4 -80.82 -18.28 21.95
CA ARG A 4 -79.88 -17.14 21.99
C ARG A 4 -78.66 -17.53 21.20
N HIS A 5 -78.35 -16.79 20.13
CA HIS A 5 -77.10 -16.89 19.35
C HIS A 5 -76.02 -16.05 20.04
N GLY A 6 -75.02 -16.69 20.52
CA GLY A 6 -73.83 -16.03 21.02
C GLY A 6 -72.86 -15.83 19.87
N GLY A 7 -72.60 -14.57 19.53
CA GLY A 7 -71.59 -14.20 18.53
C GLY A 7 -70.17 -14.24 19.15
N MET A 8 -69.31 -15.05 18.54
CA MET A 8 -67.89 -15.14 18.89
C MET A 8 -67.12 -14.18 17.99
N VAL A 9 -66.61 -13.09 18.57
CA VAL A 9 -65.72 -12.15 17.89
C VAL A 9 -64.29 -12.69 17.95
N LEU A 10 -63.79 -13.18 16.81
CA LEU A 10 -62.38 -13.53 16.64
C LEU A 10 -61.56 -12.26 16.38
N GLY A 11 -60.77 -11.84 17.38
CA GLY A 11 -59.77 -10.79 17.22
C GLY A 11 -58.56 -11.30 16.42
N LEU A 12 -58.38 -10.83 15.21
CA LEU A 12 -57.18 -11.01 14.42
C LEU A 12 -56.10 -10.07 14.95
N ILE A 13 -55.17 -10.62 15.76
CA ILE A 13 -53.94 -9.93 16.14
C ILE A 13 -52.98 -10.08 14.96
N GLY A 14 -52.84 -9.00 14.18
CA GLY A 14 -51.86 -8.90 13.12
C GLY A 14 -50.44 -8.75 13.70
N CYS A 15 -49.62 -9.83 13.63
CA CYS A 15 -48.21 -9.76 13.83
C CYS A 15 -47.55 -8.96 12.69
N LEU A 16 -47.32 -7.65 12.88
CA LEU A 16 -46.36 -6.92 12.04
C LEU A 16 -44.96 -7.41 12.38
N SER A 17 -44.46 -8.33 11.58
CA SER A 17 -43.03 -8.70 11.58
C SER A 17 -42.25 -7.50 11.00
N LEU A 18 -41.66 -6.70 11.88
CA LEU A 18 -40.64 -5.73 11.49
C LEU A 18 -39.44 -6.52 10.99
N MET A 19 -39.37 -6.76 9.68
CA MET A 19 -38.15 -7.21 9.01
C MET A 19 -37.12 -6.08 9.14
N GLY A 20 -36.35 -6.12 10.22
CA GLY A 20 -35.18 -5.29 10.36
C GLY A 20 -34.19 -5.63 9.24
N TRP A 21 -34.03 -4.72 8.31
CA TRP A 21 -32.97 -4.81 7.31
C TRP A 21 -31.65 -4.59 8.03
N THR A 22 -30.97 -5.69 8.40
CA THR A 22 -29.60 -5.62 8.86
C THR A 22 -28.74 -5.35 7.64
N VAL A 23 -28.25 -4.13 7.50
CA VAL A 23 -27.21 -3.81 6.53
C VAL A 23 -25.94 -4.50 7.00
N THR A 24 -25.62 -5.64 6.42
CA THR A 24 -24.33 -6.31 6.63
C THR A 24 -23.30 -5.61 5.75
N TRP A 25 -22.42 -4.82 6.35
CA TRP A 25 -21.25 -4.31 5.67
C TRP A 25 -20.32 -5.49 5.39
N ALA A 26 -20.05 -5.77 4.11
CA ALA A 26 -19.05 -6.76 3.73
C ALA A 26 -17.67 -6.20 4.08
N GLU A 27 -16.94 -6.88 4.96
CA GLU A 27 -15.53 -6.57 5.21
C GLU A 27 -14.73 -6.77 3.92
N PRO A 28 -13.92 -5.78 3.51
CA PRO A 28 -13.08 -5.95 2.32
C PRO A 28 -12.09 -7.10 2.56
N SER A 29 -11.95 -7.97 1.58
CA SER A 29 -10.97 -9.05 1.65
C SER A 29 -9.55 -8.48 1.76
N PHE A 30 -8.65 -9.20 2.44
CA PHE A 30 -7.23 -8.83 2.50
C PHE A 30 -6.63 -8.63 1.10
N GLU A 31 -7.03 -9.46 0.15
CA GLU A 31 -6.55 -9.34 -1.23
C GLU A 31 -6.98 -8.03 -1.89
N LEU A 32 -8.25 -7.64 -1.76
CA LEU A 32 -8.76 -6.40 -2.33
C LEU A 32 -8.09 -5.19 -1.68
N THR A 33 -7.93 -5.22 -0.35
CA THR A 33 -7.23 -4.18 0.41
C THR A 33 -5.78 -4.04 -0.05
N ALA A 34 -5.05 -5.16 -0.14
CA ALA A 34 -3.67 -5.18 -0.60
C ALA A 34 -3.53 -4.66 -2.03
N ARG A 35 -4.46 -5.03 -2.90
CA ARG A 35 -4.49 -4.57 -4.29
C ARG A 35 -4.64 -3.06 -4.37
N TYR A 36 -5.58 -2.47 -3.64
CA TYR A 36 -5.75 -1.01 -3.62
C TYR A 36 -4.51 -0.29 -3.07
N ILE A 37 -3.92 -0.80 -1.98
CA ILE A 37 -2.70 -0.21 -1.41
C ILE A 37 -1.56 -0.25 -2.43
N LEU A 38 -1.32 -1.40 -3.05
CA LEU A 38 -0.25 -1.56 -4.04
C LEU A 38 -0.48 -0.73 -5.30
N ASP A 39 -1.71 -0.61 -5.77
CA ASP A 39 -2.05 0.23 -6.93
C ASP A 39 -1.80 1.72 -6.65
N ILE A 40 -2.18 2.20 -5.46
CA ILE A 40 -1.92 3.58 -5.03
C ILE A 40 -0.41 3.84 -4.92
N VAL A 41 0.32 2.97 -4.22
CA VAL A 41 1.77 3.12 -4.04
C VAL A 41 2.50 3.08 -5.38
N LYS A 42 2.09 2.17 -6.28
CA LYS A 42 2.63 2.06 -7.63
C LYS A 42 2.35 3.32 -8.45
N ALA A 43 1.14 3.88 -8.35
CA ALA A 43 0.76 5.11 -9.04
C ALA A 43 1.62 6.29 -8.58
N PHE A 44 1.79 6.49 -7.26
CA PHE A 44 2.66 7.54 -6.71
C PHE A 44 4.12 7.35 -7.11
N ARG A 45 4.65 6.13 -7.03
CA ARG A 45 6.01 5.83 -7.49
C ARG A 45 6.18 6.13 -8.99
N THR A 46 5.21 5.75 -9.80
CA THR A 46 5.21 6.02 -11.24
C THR A 46 5.19 7.53 -11.52
N ALA A 47 4.31 8.27 -10.85
CA ALA A 47 4.24 9.71 -10.98
C ALA A 47 5.57 10.37 -10.56
N TYR A 48 6.16 9.94 -9.45
CA TYR A 48 7.46 10.43 -8.99
C TYR A 48 8.55 10.21 -10.05
N VAL A 49 8.64 9.00 -10.63
CA VAL A 49 9.63 8.71 -11.69
C VAL A 49 9.41 9.60 -12.91
N LEU A 50 8.18 9.67 -13.42
CA LEU A 50 7.90 10.34 -14.70
C LEU A 50 7.85 11.86 -14.58
N GLN A 51 7.24 12.38 -13.50
CA GLN A 51 6.97 13.82 -13.36
C GLN A 51 8.09 14.55 -12.59
N VAL A 52 8.83 13.85 -11.75
CA VAL A 52 9.91 14.46 -10.97
C VAL A 52 11.27 14.04 -11.53
N VAL A 53 11.62 12.74 -11.43
CA VAL A 53 12.97 12.28 -11.78
C VAL A 53 13.31 12.52 -13.25
N GLU A 54 12.44 12.09 -14.17
CA GLU A 54 12.72 12.27 -15.61
C GLU A 54 12.59 13.72 -16.06
N HIS A 55 11.59 14.45 -15.52
CA HIS A 55 11.38 15.85 -15.90
C HIS A 55 12.54 16.75 -15.45
N THR A 56 13.04 16.56 -14.23
CA THR A 56 14.08 17.44 -13.68
C THR A 56 15.49 17.10 -14.10
N ARG A 57 15.69 15.95 -14.75
CA ARG A 57 16.99 15.50 -15.26
C ARG A 57 17.60 16.49 -16.24
N ALA A 58 16.79 17.09 -17.12
CA ALA A 58 17.24 18.12 -18.06
C ALA A 58 17.69 19.40 -17.36
N GLY A 59 17.17 19.67 -16.15
CA GLY A 59 17.55 20.78 -15.29
C GLY A 59 18.76 20.50 -14.39
N GLY A 60 19.41 19.36 -14.54
CA GLY A 60 20.62 18.98 -13.79
C GLY A 60 20.38 18.31 -12.46
N LEU A 61 19.11 18.03 -12.06
CA LEU A 61 18.83 17.25 -10.88
C LEU A 61 18.98 15.75 -11.19
N SER A 62 19.51 15.00 -10.25
CA SER A 62 19.69 13.54 -10.41
C SER A 62 19.34 12.77 -9.15
N PRO A 63 18.71 11.58 -9.30
CA PRO A 63 18.41 10.73 -8.16
C PRO A 63 19.69 10.02 -7.68
N ARG A 64 19.95 10.10 -6.37
CA ARG A 64 21.12 9.48 -5.74
C ARG A 64 20.80 8.93 -4.36
N GLU A 65 21.62 7.97 -3.89
CA GLU A 65 21.47 7.41 -2.54
C GLU A 65 21.72 8.45 -1.44
N ASP A 66 22.67 9.36 -1.69
CA ASP A 66 23.11 10.43 -0.80
C ASP A 66 22.45 11.78 -1.08
N TRP A 67 21.19 11.76 -1.53
CA TRP A 67 20.45 12.94 -2.00
C TRP A 67 20.35 14.08 -0.99
N GLU A 68 20.44 13.80 0.30
CA GLU A 68 20.39 14.81 1.36
C GLU A 68 21.67 15.69 1.42
N ALA A 69 22.74 15.26 0.77
CA ALA A 69 24.03 15.96 0.79
C ALA A 69 24.05 17.20 -0.10
N ASP A 70 23.14 17.32 -1.09
CA ASP A 70 23.13 18.41 -2.07
C ASP A 70 21.71 18.69 -2.53
N ALA A 71 21.33 19.97 -2.58
CA ALA A 71 20.00 20.43 -3.03
C ALA A 71 19.69 20.13 -4.51
N HIS A 72 20.70 19.76 -5.33
CA HIS A 72 20.51 19.33 -6.71
C HIS A 72 20.31 17.84 -6.87
N LEU A 73 20.23 17.11 -5.77
CA LEU A 73 19.99 15.67 -5.75
C LEU A 73 18.54 15.36 -5.35
N LEU A 74 18.05 14.24 -5.84
CA LEU A 74 16.71 13.73 -5.55
C LEU A 74 16.82 12.36 -4.87
N PRO A 75 15.89 12.00 -3.98
CA PRO A 75 15.84 10.65 -3.46
C PRO A 75 15.61 9.63 -4.59
N LEU A 76 16.22 8.47 -4.46
CA LEU A 76 15.89 7.37 -5.36
C LEU A 76 14.40 7.01 -5.25
N PRO A 77 13.75 6.54 -6.34
CA PRO A 77 12.34 6.10 -6.28
C PRO A 77 12.05 5.09 -5.17
N ALA A 78 13.03 4.22 -4.84
CA ALA A 78 12.91 3.29 -3.72
C ALA A 78 12.96 3.98 -2.36
N GLN A 79 13.78 5.01 -2.20
CA GLN A 79 13.86 5.82 -0.97
C GLN A 79 12.57 6.62 -0.77
N PHE A 80 12.04 7.22 -1.83
CA PHE A 80 10.75 7.92 -1.79
C PHE A 80 9.61 7.01 -1.32
N VAL A 81 9.48 5.80 -1.88
CA VAL A 81 8.46 4.84 -1.44
C VAL A 81 8.66 4.42 0.02
N LYS A 82 9.91 4.16 0.44
CA LYS A 82 10.20 3.78 1.82
C LYS A 82 9.89 4.89 2.81
N ALA A 83 10.21 6.13 2.46
CA ALA A 83 9.89 7.29 3.28
C ALA A 83 8.37 7.47 3.45
N ALA A 84 7.60 7.31 2.38
CA ALA A 84 6.13 7.32 2.45
C ALA A 84 5.59 6.15 3.27
N ALA A 85 6.11 4.94 3.05
CA ALA A 85 5.70 3.73 3.75
C ALA A 85 5.94 3.79 5.27
N SER A 86 7.00 4.46 5.71
CA SER A 86 7.32 4.64 7.13
C SER A 86 6.29 5.46 7.90
N GLN A 87 5.44 6.23 7.21
CA GLN A 87 4.34 6.97 7.82
C GLN A 87 3.06 6.14 7.99
N VAL A 88 3.02 4.93 7.40
CA VAL A 88 1.88 4.02 7.50
C VAL A 88 2.10 3.05 8.65
N GLN A 89 1.18 2.99 9.61
CA GLN A 89 1.31 2.15 10.79
C GLN A 89 0.48 0.86 10.72
N SER A 90 -0.57 0.85 9.91
CA SER A 90 -1.54 -0.25 9.86
C SER A 90 -1.09 -1.45 9.02
N VAL A 91 -0.17 -1.24 8.09
CA VAL A 91 0.37 -2.28 7.20
C VAL A 91 1.85 -2.00 6.93
N GLU A 92 2.61 -3.03 6.65
CA GLU A 92 3.99 -2.88 6.21
C GLU A 92 4.03 -2.83 4.67
N ILE A 93 4.67 -1.78 4.13
CA ILE A 93 4.88 -1.60 2.69
C ILE A 93 6.38 -1.58 2.42
N GLY A 94 6.83 -2.30 1.40
CA GLY A 94 8.25 -2.36 1.05
C GLY A 94 8.49 -2.61 -0.43
N LEU A 95 9.78 -2.75 -0.75
CA LEU A 95 10.26 -3.20 -2.07
C LEU A 95 11.18 -4.39 -1.86
N ILE A 96 11.02 -5.40 -2.69
CA ILE A 96 11.88 -6.59 -2.68
C ILE A 96 12.37 -6.91 -4.09
N SER A 97 13.54 -7.55 -4.17
CA SER A 97 14.12 -8.04 -5.44
C SER A 97 14.93 -9.31 -5.18
N LEU A 98 14.97 -10.22 -6.16
CA LEU A 98 15.87 -11.40 -6.13
C LEU A 98 17.32 -11.00 -6.28
N THR A 99 17.60 -9.88 -6.96
CA THR A 99 18.94 -9.34 -7.19
C THR A 99 19.01 -7.86 -6.77
N PRO A 100 18.75 -7.55 -5.48
CA PRO A 100 18.66 -6.16 -5.05
C PRO A 100 20.01 -5.48 -5.04
N VAL A 101 20.04 -4.19 -5.41
CA VAL A 101 21.20 -3.33 -5.23
C VAL A 101 21.44 -3.08 -3.73
N ASN A 102 20.38 -2.82 -2.98
CA ASN A 102 20.44 -2.75 -1.52
C ASN A 102 20.08 -4.11 -0.92
N PRO A 103 20.99 -4.79 -0.21
CA PRO A 103 20.75 -6.12 0.37
C PRO A 103 19.54 -6.19 1.31
N ALA A 104 19.15 -5.07 1.95
CA ALA A 104 17.96 -5.00 2.80
C ALA A 104 16.63 -5.18 2.03
N ASN A 105 16.69 -5.14 0.70
CA ASN A 105 15.50 -5.36 -0.16
C ASN A 105 15.40 -6.83 -0.64
N ARG A 106 16.05 -7.77 0.03
CA ARG A 106 15.83 -9.20 -0.24
C ARG A 106 14.45 -9.65 0.25
N PRO A 107 13.83 -10.64 -0.40
CA PRO A 107 12.72 -11.36 0.19
C PRO A 107 13.07 -11.86 1.60
N ARG A 108 12.11 -11.81 2.51
CA ARG A 108 12.33 -12.24 3.92
C ARG A 108 12.03 -13.71 4.13
N THR A 109 11.22 -14.31 3.25
CA THR A 109 10.81 -15.72 3.31
C THR A 109 10.92 -16.36 1.94
N ASP A 110 10.99 -17.69 1.93
CA ASP A 110 10.99 -18.46 0.68
C ASP A 110 9.71 -18.23 -0.11
N ALA A 111 8.57 -18.09 0.58
CA ALA A 111 7.29 -17.79 -0.08
C ALA A 111 7.32 -16.44 -0.82
N GLU A 112 7.95 -15.41 -0.26
CA GLU A 112 8.16 -14.13 -0.96
C GLU A 112 9.09 -14.29 -2.17
N ALA A 113 10.16 -15.08 -2.03
CA ALA A 113 11.09 -15.34 -3.12
C ALA A 113 10.42 -16.09 -4.27
N ASP A 114 9.64 -17.13 -3.98
CA ASP A 114 8.91 -17.93 -4.97
C ASP A 114 7.84 -17.09 -5.69
N ALA A 115 7.09 -16.28 -4.94
CA ALA A 115 6.09 -15.39 -5.49
C ALA A 115 6.72 -14.36 -6.45
N LEU A 116 7.85 -13.77 -6.06
CA LEU A 116 8.61 -12.83 -6.89
C LEU A 116 9.18 -13.51 -8.15
N LEU A 117 9.73 -14.71 -8.00
CA LEU A 117 10.20 -15.51 -9.13
C LEU A 117 9.07 -15.81 -10.13
N GLY A 118 7.86 -16.06 -9.62
CA GLY A 118 6.66 -16.22 -10.45
C GLY A 118 6.34 -14.98 -11.28
N LEU A 119 6.43 -13.78 -10.66
CA LEU A 119 6.24 -12.50 -11.36
C LEU A 119 7.33 -12.22 -12.41
N GLU A 120 8.59 -12.61 -12.15
CA GLU A 120 9.67 -12.45 -13.13
C GLU A 120 9.53 -13.41 -14.33
N LYS A 121 9.06 -14.63 -14.11
CA LYS A 121 8.85 -15.63 -15.17
C LYS A 121 7.63 -15.34 -16.04
N ASP A 122 6.55 -14.88 -15.43
CA ASP A 122 5.30 -14.55 -16.12
C ASP A 122 5.01 -13.05 -16.03
N ARG A 123 5.46 -12.31 -17.02
CA ARG A 123 5.27 -10.85 -17.09
C ARG A 123 3.81 -10.40 -17.25
N SER A 124 2.91 -11.30 -17.62
CA SER A 124 1.47 -11.01 -17.69
C SER A 124 0.85 -10.98 -16.29
N ARG A 125 1.49 -11.65 -15.33
CA ARG A 125 1.08 -11.67 -13.94
C ARG A 125 1.63 -10.44 -13.21
N GLY A 126 0.85 -9.38 -13.18
CA GLY A 126 1.27 -8.13 -12.52
C GLY A 126 1.14 -8.12 -11.00
N PHE A 127 0.44 -9.12 -10.41
CA PHE A 127 0.09 -9.20 -8.99
C PHE A 127 0.01 -10.66 -8.53
N VAL A 128 0.39 -10.91 -7.28
CA VAL A 128 0.21 -12.19 -6.59
C VAL A 128 -0.05 -11.94 -5.11
N SER A 129 -0.91 -12.77 -4.50
CA SER A 129 -1.19 -12.75 -3.06
C SER A 129 -1.13 -14.15 -2.48
N PHE A 130 -0.74 -14.26 -1.21
CA PHE A 130 -0.59 -15.52 -0.50
C PHE A 130 -0.61 -15.31 1.02
N VAL A 131 -0.79 -16.38 1.75
CA VAL A 131 -0.66 -16.41 3.21
C VAL A 131 0.70 -17.02 3.55
N ASP A 132 1.41 -16.41 4.49
CA ASP A 132 2.70 -16.85 4.97
C ASP A 132 2.77 -16.67 6.49
N GLY A 133 2.58 -17.77 7.21
CA GLY A 133 2.38 -17.78 8.64
C GLY A 133 1.10 -17.02 9.05
N ASP A 134 1.27 -16.08 9.96
CA ASP A 134 0.22 -15.18 10.47
C ASP A 134 -0.05 -13.96 9.58
N GLN A 135 0.69 -13.83 8.48
CA GLN A 135 0.59 -12.69 7.57
C GLN A 135 -0.12 -13.04 6.27
N PHE A 136 -0.96 -12.13 5.81
CA PHE A 136 -1.36 -12.03 4.42
C PHE A 136 -0.36 -11.11 3.69
N LYS A 137 0.16 -11.59 2.58
CA LYS A 137 1.14 -10.88 1.78
C LYS A 137 0.66 -10.74 0.33
N ALA A 138 1.02 -9.62 -0.28
CA ALA A 138 0.77 -9.39 -1.69
C ALA A 138 1.94 -8.66 -2.33
N LEU A 139 2.24 -9.03 -3.58
CA LEU A 139 3.29 -8.46 -4.39
C LEU A 139 2.70 -7.88 -5.67
N SER A 140 3.15 -6.69 -6.05
CA SER A 140 2.91 -6.10 -7.37
C SER A 140 4.24 -5.89 -8.09
N ALA A 141 4.35 -6.38 -9.32
CA ALA A 141 5.57 -6.28 -10.11
C ALA A 141 6.05 -4.82 -10.25
N ASP A 142 7.32 -4.60 -9.93
CA ASP A 142 8.00 -3.33 -10.11
C ASP A 142 8.81 -3.34 -11.41
N LEU A 143 8.37 -2.54 -12.38
CA LEU A 143 8.91 -2.53 -13.73
C LEU A 143 9.94 -1.41 -13.93
N ALA A 144 10.91 -1.64 -14.79
CA ALA A 144 11.77 -0.60 -15.35
C ALA A 144 10.97 0.28 -16.33
N LEU A 145 10.17 1.22 -15.78
CA LEU A 145 9.21 2.04 -16.55
C LEU A 145 9.86 2.83 -17.68
N VAL A 146 11.05 3.33 -17.42
CA VAL A 146 11.85 4.13 -18.37
C VAL A 146 13.24 3.52 -18.50
N ARG A 147 13.94 3.86 -19.60
CA ARG A 147 15.28 3.33 -19.87
C ARG A 147 16.26 3.65 -18.74
N SER A 148 16.17 4.84 -18.18
CA SER A 148 17.03 5.28 -17.08
C SER A 148 16.93 4.41 -15.82
N CYS A 149 15.79 3.74 -15.57
CA CYS A 149 15.67 2.76 -14.50
C CYS A 149 16.63 1.58 -14.73
N ALA A 150 16.59 1.00 -15.93
CA ALA A 150 17.46 -0.10 -16.31
C ALA A 150 18.93 0.33 -16.32
N ASP A 151 19.23 1.48 -16.91
CA ASP A 151 20.62 1.99 -17.01
C ASP A 151 21.24 2.21 -15.62
N CYS A 152 20.49 2.82 -14.67
CA CYS A 152 20.94 3.03 -13.31
C CYS A 152 21.21 1.70 -12.59
N HIS A 153 20.25 0.75 -12.66
CA HIS A 153 20.41 -0.56 -12.04
C HIS A 153 21.58 -1.35 -12.65
N ASN A 154 21.75 -1.32 -13.98
CA ASN A 154 22.81 -2.05 -14.67
C ASN A 154 24.21 -1.50 -14.38
N SER A 155 24.34 -0.17 -14.21
CA SER A 155 25.61 0.50 -13.96
C SER A 155 26.01 0.56 -12.48
N HIS A 156 25.08 0.26 -11.57
CA HIS A 156 25.34 0.42 -10.14
C HIS A 156 26.48 -0.50 -9.66
N PRO A 157 27.44 -0.01 -8.85
CA PRO A 157 28.58 -0.83 -8.40
C PRO A 157 28.17 -2.13 -7.72
N ARG A 158 27.10 -2.12 -6.92
CA ARG A 158 26.59 -3.29 -6.20
C ARG A 158 25.58 -4.14 -7.01
N ALA A 159 25.35 -3.83 -8.28
CA ALA A 159 24.41 -4.59 -9.09
C ALA A 159 24.90 -6.01 -9.34
N VAL A 160 24.07 -6.99 -8.98
CA VAL A 160 24.29 -8.42 -9.28
C VAL A 160 23.84 -8.73 -10.72
N ARG A 161 22.64 -8.25 -11.09
CA ARG A 161 22.11 -8.33 -12.45
C ARG A 161 22.37 -7.01 -13.19
N ARG A 162 22.90 -7.09 -14.43
CA ARG A 162 23.34 -5.92 -15.22
C ARG A 162 22.79 -5.88 -16.63
N ASN A 163 21.71 -6.61 -16.88
CA ASN A 163 21.10 -6.74 -18.21
C ASN A 163 19.60 -6.43 -18.21
N PHE A 164 19.14 -5.58 -17.29
CA PHE A 164 17.78 -5.10 -17.32
C PHE A 164 17.50 -4.29 -18.56
N GLN A 165 16.30 -4.45 -19.10
CA GLN A 165 15.76 -3.65 -20.19
C GLN A 165 14.52 -2.88 -19.72
N LYS A 166 14.11 -1.87 -20.50
CA LYS A 166 12.84 -1.18 -20.26
C LYS A 166 11.71 -2.21 -20.20
N MET A 167 10.82 -2.07 -19.23
CA MET A 167 9.70 -2.96 -18.91
C MET A 167 10.08 -4.33 -18.33
N ASP A 168 11.34 -4.58 -18.00
CA ASP A 168 11.70 -5.75 -17.21
C ASP A 168 11.19 -5.60 -15.78
N VAL A 169 10.83 -6.73 -15.17
CA VAL A 169 10.57 -6.83 -13.73
C VAL A 169 11.91 -6.73 -13.01
N MET A 170 12.08 -5.69 -12.19
CA MET A 170 13.28 -5.47 -11.38
C MET A 170 13.11 -5.93 -9.93
N GLY A 171 11.87 -6.21 -9.54
CA GLY A 171 11.47 -6.59 -8.21
C GLY A 171 9.97 -6.49 -8.04
N ALA A 172 9.51 -6.31 -6.81
CA ALA A 172 8.10 -6.07 -6.49
C ALA A 172 7.94 -5.06 -5.36
N LEU A 173 6.85 -4.31 -5.41
CA LEU A 173 6.25 -3.70 -4.23
C LEU A 173 5.59 -4.81 -3.43
N VAL A 174 5.76 -4.81 -2.12
CA VAL A 174 5.18 -5.80 -1.21
C VAL A 174 4.37 -5.11 -0.13
N VAL A 175 3.20 -5.70 0.18
CA VAL A 175 2.39 -5.37 1.36
C VAL A 175 2.32 -6.60 2.25
N ARG A 176 2.52 -6.39 3.57
CA ARG A 176 2.38 -7.41 4.61
C ARG A 176 1.37 -6.93 5.64
N MET A 177 0.35 -7.74 5.89
CA MET A 177 -0.74 -7.46 6.82
C MET A 177 -0.89 -8.61 7.80
N ASN A 178 -0.97 -8.33 9.09
CA ASN A 178 -1.28 -9.33 10.10
C ASN A 178 -2.75 -9.74 9.96
N ARG A 179 -3.01 -11.03 9.88
CA ARG A 179 -4.37 -11.58 9.74
C ARG A 179 -5.19 -11.44 11.03
N ASP A 180 -4.52 -11.45 12.18
CA ASP A 180 -5.13 -11.34 13.49
C ASP A 180 -5.20 -9.89 14.01
N ALA A 181 -4.63 -8.95 13.25
CA ALA A 181 -4.77 -7.54 13.58
C ALA A 181 -6.26 -7.17 13.44
N GLN A 182 -6.93 -7.07 14.57
CA GLN A 182 -8.20 -6.34 14.60
C GLN A 182 -7.91 -4.97 14.00
N GLY A 183 -8.66 -4.61 12.96
CA GLY A 183 -8.51 -3.32 12.31
C GLY A 183 -8.43 -2.21 13.37
N PRO A 184 -7.76 -1.08 13.08
CA PRO A 184 -7.63 -0.01 14.05
C PRO A 184 -9.01 0.24 14.64
N SER A 185 -9.12 0.07 15.98
CA SER A 185 -10.35 0.38 16.68
C SER A 185 -10.71 1.81 16.29
N LEU A 186 -11.76 1.98 15.50
CA LEU A 186 -12.30 3.30 15.17
C LEU A 186 -12.94 3.90 16.42
N THR A 187 -12.17 4.03 17.48
CA THR A 187 -12.46 4.99 18.53
C THR A 187 -12.32 6.35 17.88
N LEU A 188 -13.43 6.84 17.32
CA LEU A 188 -13.55 8.25 17.00
C LEU A 188 -13.02 9.03 18.19
N PRO A 189 -12.01 9.89 18.02
CA PRO A 189 -11.58 10.75 19.09
C PRO A 189 -12.82 11.48 19.61
N SER A 190 -13.12 11.32 20.89
CA SER A 190 -14.23 11.99 21.58
C SER A 190 -14.06 13.52 21.64
N GLN A 191 -13.13 14.07 20.91
CA GLN A 191 -12.94 15.50 20.78
C GLN A 191 -13.82 16.04 19.65
N PRO A 192 -14.63 17.06 19.90
CA PRO A 192 -15.37 17.76 18.86
C PRO A 192 -14.39 18.27 17.81
N LEU A 193 -14.75 18.09 16.53
CA LEU A 193 -13.99 18.67 15.42
C LEU A 193 -13.75 20.16 15.68
N PRO A 194 -12.52 20.68 15.53
CA PRO A 194 -12.25 22.10 15.66
C PRO A 194 -13.14 22.87 14.68
N ARG A 195 -13.74 23.93 15.17
CA ARG A 195 -14.62 24.80 14.35
C ARG A 195 -13.81 25.34 13.16
N PRO A 196 -14.42 25.44 11.96
CA PRO A 196 -13.76 26.09 10.83
C PRO A 196 -13.28 27.49 11.23
N GLY A 197 -11.97 27.75 11.10
CA GLY A 197 -11.35 29.06 11.43
C GLY A 197 -10.41 29.09 12.62
N THR A 198 -10.29 28.01 13.42
CA THR A 198 -9.35 27.96 14.55
C THR A 198 -8.27 26.89 14.32
N VAL A 199 -7.46 27.05 13.28
CA VAL A 199 -6.22 26.27 13.14
C VAL A 199 -5.14 27.02 13.94
N PRO A 200 -4.62 26.45 15.06
CA PRO A 200 -3.51 27.06 15.76
C PRO A 200 -2.30 27.10 14.81
N SER A 201 -1.64 28.25 14.72
CA SER A 201 -0.47 28.49 13.87
C SER A 201 0.71 27.54 14.15
N GLU A 202 0.67 26.82 15.26
CA GLU A 202 1.67 25.85 15.67
C GLU A 202 1.68 24.56 14.83
N ARG A 203 0.60 24.24 14.09
CA ARG A 203 0.53 23.06 13.21
C ARG A 203 1.11 23.26 11.82
N LEU A 204 1.63 24.45 11.53
CA LEU A 204 2.29 24.76 10.26
C LEU A 204 3.81 24.58 10.32
N LYS A 205 4.35 24.09 11.43
CA LYS A 205 5.74 23.64 11.43
C LYS A 205 5.82 22.36 10.61
N PRO A 206 6.61 22.30 9.53
CA PRO A 206 6.86 21.05 8.83
C PRO A 206 7.36 20.04 9.86
N PRO A 207 6.96 18.77 9.76
CA PRO A 207 7.46 17.73 10.64
C PRO A 207 8.99 17.74 10.55
N THR A 208 9.66 17.87 11.69
CA THR A 208 11.10 17.62 11.78
C THR A 208 11.27 16.13 11.54
N PHE A 209 11.79 15.76 10.37
CA PHE A 209 12.11 14.39 10.03
C PHE A 209 13.38 13.96 10.77
N ASP A 210 13.28 13.78 12.10
CA ASP A 210 14.26 13.00 12.86
C ASP A 210 14.04 11.52 12.55
N THR A 211 14.38 11.10 11.34
CA THR A 211 14.31 9.70 10.94
C THR A 211 15.71 9.11 10.85
N PRO A 212 15.99 7.98 11.55
CA PRO A 212 17.27 7.28 11.50
C PRO A 212 17.43 6.45 10.21
N TRP A 213 17.15 7.04 9.05
CA TRP A 213 17.21 6.33 7.75
C TRP A 213 18.50 6.56 6.97
N VAL A 214 19.47 7.26 7.59
CA VAL A 214 20.78 7.53 7.01
C VAL A 214 21.83 6.70 7.78
N ARG A 215 21.90 5.41 7.49
CA ARG A 215 23.13 4.60 7.58
C ARG A 215 23.00 3.33 6.77
#